data_c523816536926dc8066745b1aff45c81
#
_entry.id   c523816536926dc8066745b1aff45c81
#
_cell.length_a   1.000
_cell.length_b   1.000
_cell.length_c   1.000
_cell.angle_alpha   90.00
_cell.angle_beta   90.00
_cell.angle_gamma   90.00
#
_symmetry.space_group_name_H-M   'P 1'
#
loop_
_entity.id
_entity.type
_entity.pdbx_description
1 polymer ?
#
loop_
_entity_poly.entity_id
_entity_poly.type
_entity_poly.pdbx_seq_one_letter_code
_entity_poly.pdbx_strand_id
1 'polypeptide(L)'
;MSSHGDHRPPPSTDPSVPAPRRRVSSRTLTWIVAAAAVLVLGLGGFFIGSRIYADQRNAAAPEAFTATSEAAAASDGGGGSTGAAAGEVEGTWTVAEGSQAGYRVAEVLNGQDVTVVGRTETVTGSAEISGTSLSETRIVVDLASVETDATQRDEYFRTQAIDTATHPEAVFTLTAPVDVAALAETGTATVTVPGTLEINGQTQDVRIELTLARSEDGSLTVVGAADMTWSDYGVEAPDLGFVSVEDAGQIEFSLVLATA
;
A
#
# COMPACT_ATOMS: atom_id res chain seq x y z
N MET A 1 53.55 -37.14 84.91
CA MET A 1 53.48 -37.50 83.49
C MET A 1 52.93 -36.31 82.78
N SER A 2 53.80 -35.48 82.17
CA SER A 2 53.52 -34.21 81.55
C SER A 2 53.24 -34.44 80.06
N SER A 3 52.12 -33.98 79.55
CA SER A 3 51.85 -33.93 78.11
C SER A 3 52.00 -32.48 77.65
N HIS A 4 53.04 -32.27 76.81
CA HIS A 4 53.28 -31.01 76.15
C HIS A 4 52.28 -30.87 74.97
N GLY A 5 51.47 -29.87 75.01
CA GLY A 5 50.62 -29.47 73.83
C GLY A 5 51.43 -28.53 72.97
N ASP A 6 51.62 -28.93 71.73
CA ASP A 6 52.25 -28.15 70.66
C ASP A 6 51.21 -27.15 70.08
N HIS A 7 51.38 -25.87 70.40
CA HIS A 7 50.59 -24.78 69.83
C HIS A 7 51.34 -24.23 68.61
N ARG A 8 50.93 -24.68 67.42
CA ARG A 8 51.35 -24.07 66.13
C ARG A 8 50.42 -22.87 65.82
N PRO A 9 50.95 -21.68 65.60
CA PRO A 9 50.15 -20.55 65.24
C PRO A 9 49.60 -20.68 63.78
N PRO A 10 48.43 -20.13 63.46
CA PRO A 10 47.87 -20.18 62.10
C PRO A 10 48.69 -19.31 61.12
N PRO A 11 48.73 -19.65 59.81
CA PRO A 11 49.50 -18.89 58.87
C PRO A 11 48.81 -17.50 58.65
N SER A 12 49.64 -16.47 58.73
CA SER A 12 49.26 -15.10 58.45
C SER A 12 48.91 -14.94 56.93
N THR A 13 47.72 -14.66 56.60
CA THR A 13 47.32 -14.25 55.25
C THR A 13 47.74 -12.79 55.03
N ASP A 14 48.75 -12.61 54.20
CA ASP A 14 49.22 -11.31 53.74
C ASP A 14 48.23 -10.79 52.66
N PRO A 15 47.57 -9.63 52.82
CA PRO A 15 46.55 -9.12 51.90
C PRO A 15 47.09 -8.26 50.75
N SER A 16 48.39 -8.32 50.44
CA SER A 16 49.00 -7.34 49.55
C SER A 16 49.56 -7.87 48.21
N VAL A 17 48.95 -8.93 47.64
CA VAL A 17 49.30 -9.30 46.27
C VAL A 17 48.25 -8.70 45.30
N PRO A 18 48.57 -7.61 44.57
CA PRO A 18 47.68 -7.08 43.54
C PRO A 18 47.54 -8.08 42.40
N ALA A 19 46.30 -8.40 42.02
CA ALA A 19 46.02 -9.28 40.88
C ALA A 19 46.68 -8.74 39.61
N PRO A 20 47.26 -9.62 38.77
CA PRO A 20 47.93 -9.21 37.55
C PRO A 20 46.90 -8.54 36.59
N ARG A 21 47.04 -7.24 36.38
CA ARG A 21 46.30 -6.51 35.34
C ARG A 21 46.75 -7.11 34.00
N ARG A 22 45.86 -7.88 33.35
CA ARG A 22 46.06 -8.35 31.96
C ARG A 22 46.18 -7.11 31.06
N ARG A 23 47.42 -6.77 30.69
CA ARG A 23 47.70 -5.80 29.65
C ARG A 23 47.26 -6.44 28.32
N VAL A 24 46.16 -5.95 27.73
CA VAL A 24 45.79 -6.29 26.36
C VAL A 24 46.93 -5.82 25.47
N SER A 25 47.53 -6.71 24.69
CA SER A 25 48.66 -6.36 23.84
C SER A 25 48.20 -5.34 22.78
N SER A 26 49.07 -4.42 22.40
CA SER A 26 48.74 -3.41 21.38
C SER A 26 48.26 -4.06 20.07
N ARG A 27 48.74 -5.23 19.73
CA ARG A 27 48.30 -6.01 18.56
C ARG A 27 46.84 -6.49 18.70
N THR A 28 46.44 -6.99 19.89
CA THR A 28 45.08 -7.44 20.15
C THR A 28 44.09 -6.25 20.10
N LEU A 29 44.51 -5.11 20.65
CA LEU A 29 43.70 -3.88 20.58
C LEU A 29 43.53 -3.39 19.16
N THR A 30 44.54 -3.44 18.31
CA THR A 30 44.49 -3.07 16.89
C THR A 30 43.51 -3.96 16.10
N TRP A 31 43.52 -5.28 16.36
CA TRP A 31 42.57 -6.21 15.72
C TRP A 31 41.13 -6.02 16.17
N ILE A 32 40.90 -5.69 17.45
CA ILE A 32 39.58 -5.39 17.97
C ILE A 32 39.04 -4.10 17.34
N VAL A 33 39.86 -3.06 17.24
CA VAL A 33 39.46 -1.78 16.59
C VAL A 33 39.20 -1.98 15.09
N ALA A 34 40.02 -2.77 14.39
CA ALA A 34 39.81 -3.07 12.98
C ALA A 34 38.50 -3.87 12.76
N ALA A 35 38.26 -4.89 13.59
CA ALA A 35 37.04 -5.67 13.53
C ALA A 35 35.78 -4.80 13.82
N ALA A 36 35.86 -3.92 14.84
CA ALA A 36 34.77 -2.97 15.14
C ALA A 36 34.53 -1.98 13.99
N ALA A 37 35.60 -1.48 13.37
CA ALA A 37 35.48 -0.58 12.21
C ALA A 37 34.83 -1.27 11.01
N VAL A 38 35.18 -2.53 10.71
CA VAL A 38 34.54 -3.33 9.64
C VAL A 38 33.08 -3.59 9.95
N LEU A 39 32.74 -3.86 11.21
CA LEU A 39 31.38 -4.09 11.64
C LEU A 39 30.52 -2.81 11.54
N VAL A 40 31.07 -1.66 11.95
CA VAL A 40 30.41 -0.35 11.82
C VAL A 40 30.24 0.04 10.35
N LEU A 41 31.24 -0.18 9.50
CA LEU A 41 31.16 0.09 8.07
C LEU A 41 30.19 -0.88 7.38
N GLY A 42 30.16 -2.15 7.78
CA GLY A 42 29.22 -3.15 7.26
C GLY A 42 27.77 -2.81 7.63
N LEU A 43 27.51 -2.51 8.90
CA LEU A 43 26.19 -2.09 9.37
C LEU A 43 25.78 -0.74 8.75
N GLY A 44 26.68 0.24 8.74
CA GLY A 44 26.43 1.53 8.11
C GLY A 44 26.11 1.41 6.62
N GLY A 45 26.84 0.59 5.88
CA GLY A 45 26.58 0.30 4.47
C GLY A 45 25.25 -0.41 4.24
N PHE A 46 24.88 -1.34 5.11
CA PHE A 46 23.58 -2.01 5.05
C PHE A 46 22.42 -1.03 5.29
N PHE A 47 22.49 -0.18 6.31
CA PHE A 47 21.44 0.81 6.59
C PHE A 47 21.33 1.88 5.50
N ILE A 48 22.47 2.35 4.97
CA ILE A 48 22.45 3.32 3.86
C ILE A 48 21.88 2.67 2.59
N GLY A 49 22.29 1.44 2.28
CA GLY A 49 21.80 0.70 1.12
C GLY A 49 20.30 0.43 1.19
N SER A 50 19.78 0.06 2.37
CA SER A 50 18.33 -0.17 2.55
C SER A 50 17.51 1.11 2.40
N ARG A 51 18.01 2.26 2.89
CA ARG A 51 17.34 3.55 2.69
C ARG A 51 17.29 3.96 1.21
N ILE A 52 18.43 3.89 0.51
CA ILE A 52 18.48 4.22 -0.91
C ILE A 52 17.52 3.33 -1.71
N TYR A 53 17.45 2.04 -1.37
CA TYR A 53 16.53 1.10 -2.01
C TYR A 53 15.07 1.47 -1.75
N ALA A 54 14.69 1.80 -0.50
CA ALA A 54 13.35 2.22 -0.14
C ALA A 54 12.97 3.55 -0.82
N ASP A 55 13.87 4.53 -0.83
CA ASP A 55 13.65 5.82 -1.50
C ASP A 55 13.43 5.63 -3.02
N GLN A 56 14.19 4.74 -3.66
CA GLN A 56 14.00 4.42 -5.09
C GLN A 56 12.65 3.75 -5.35
N ARG A 57 12.23 2.84 -4.46
CA ARG A 57 10.93 2.15 -4.56
C ARG A 57 9.78 3.15 -4.41
N ASN A 58 9.84 4.00 -3.39
CA ASN A 58 8.83 5.03 -3.16
C ASN A 58 8.76 6.04 -4.32
N ALA A 59 9.90 6.41 -4.89
CA ALA A 59 9.95 7.30 -6.06
C ALA A 59 9.44 6.64 -7.35
N ALA A 60 9.50 5.31 -7.44
CA ALA A 60 8.99 4.54 -8.57
C ALA A 60 7.53 4.09 -8.38
N ALA A 61 6.98 4.19 -7.15
CA ALA A 61 5.58 3.84 -6.91
C ALA A 61 4.66 4.75 -7.72
N PRO A 62 3.67 4.21 -8.44
CA PRO A 62 2.70 5.00 -9.16
C PRO A 62 2.03 6.04 -8.25
N GLU A 63 1.84 7.26 -8.74
CA GLU A 63 1.11 8.29 -8.00
C GLU A 63 -0.35 7.84 -7.76
N ALA A 64 -0.96 8.35 -6.69
CA ALA A 64 -2.37 8.11 -6.44
C ALA A 64 -3.22 8.74 -7.55
N PHE A 65 -4.32 8.11 -7.90
CA PHE A 65 -5.25 8.68 -8.85
C PHE A 65 -5.83 9.98 -8.29
N THR A 66 -5.75 11.05 -9.08
CA THR A 66 -6.38 12.33 -8.75
C THR A 66 -7.12 12.85 -9.98
N ALA A 67 -8.27 13.47 -9.78
CA ALA A 67 -9.07 14.04 -10.87
C ALA A 67 -8.26 15.03 -11.74
N THR A 68 -7.25 15.66 -11.17
CA THR A 68 -6.39 16.63 -11.88
C THR A 68 -5.34 15.92 -12.75
N SER A 69 -4.74 14.83 -12.26
CA SER A 69 -3.72 14.07 -13.01
C SER A 69 -4.33 13.31 -14.18
N GLU A 70 -5.53 12.76 -14.00
CA GLU A 70 -6.25 12.04 -15.06
C GLU A 70 -6.71 12.99 -16.18
N ALA A 71 -7.21 14.17 -15.83
CA ALA A 71 -7.53 15.20 -16.83
C ALA A 71 -6.29 15.64 -17.63
N ALA A 72 -5.09 15.63 -17.00
CA ALA A 72 -3.83 15.95 -17.67
C ALA A 72 -3.33 14.78 -18.55
N ALA A 73 -3.50 13.52 -18.13
CA ALA A 73 -3.10 12.34 -18.90
C ALA A 73 -3.96 12.16 -20.17
N ALA A 74 -5.25 12.46 -20.09
CA ALA A 74 -6.15 12.49 -21.25
C ALA A 74 -5.76 13.57 -22.28
N SER A 75 -5.02 14.63 -21.85
CA SER A 75 -4.57 15.73 -22.71
C SER A 75 -3.32 15.41 -23.51
N ASP A 76 -2.52 14.44 -23.11
CA ASP A 76 -1.21 14.13 -23.74
C ASP A 76 -1.36 13.35 -25.06
N GLY A 77 -2.57 12.88 -25.37
CA GLY A 77 -2.92 12.11 -26.58
C GLY A 77 -3.46 12.94 -27.76
N GLY A 78 -3.71 14.23 -27.60
CA GLY A 78 -4.19 15.09 -28.70
C GLY A 78 -4.60 16.47 -28.21
N GLY A 79 -3.89 17.50 -28.63
CA GLY A 79 -4.01 18.90 -28.18
C GLY A 79 -5.43 19.46 -28.23
N GLY A 80 -6.23 19.19 -27.23
CA GLY A 80 -7.53 19.77 -26.94
C GLY A 80 -7.55 20.26 -25.50
N SER A 81 -8.05 21.45 -25.29
CA SER A 81 -8.30 22.03 -23.96
C SER A 81 -9.30 21.13 -23.24
N THR A 82 -8.88 20.44 -22.18
CA THR A 82 -9.73 19.60 -21.32
C THR A 82 -10.56 20.49 -20.38
N GLY A 83 -11.47 21.25 -20.94
CA GLY A 83 -12.55 21.87 -20.18
C GLY A 83 -13.58 20.80 -19.84
N ALA A 84 -13.99 20.67 -18.58
CA ALA A 84 -15.17 19.89 -18.23
C ALA A 84 -16.37 20.44 -19.01
N ALA A 85 -17.10 19.56 -19.72
CA ALA A 85 -18.20 19.94 -20.59
C ALA A 85 -19.54 19.74 -19.87
N ALA A 86 -20.28 20.83 -19.66
CA ALA A 86 -21.69 20.74 -19.24
C ALA A 86 -22.54 20.05 -20.33
N GLY A 87 -23.54 19.28 -19.95
CA GLY A 87 -24.43 18.62 -20.90
C GLY A 87 -25.23 17.50 -20.27
N GLU A 88 -25.99 16.84 -21.12
CA GLU A 88 -26.81 15.69 -20.72
C GLU A 88 -25.96 14.54 -20.22
N VAL A 89 -26.29 13.99 -19.06
CA VAL A 89 -25.59 12.88 -18.38
C VAL A 89 -26.48 11.66 -18.19
N GLU A 90 -27.81 11.82 -18.50
CA GLU A 90 -28.78 10.72 -18.40
C GLU A 90 -28.43 9.60 -19.37
N GLY A 91 -28.52 8.37 -18.88
CA GLY A 91 -28.32 7.17 -19.67
C GLY A 91 -27.52 6.09 -18.94
N THR A 92 -27.27 5.01 -19.67
CA THR A 92 -26.43 3.90 -19.22
C THR A 92 -24.98 4.13 -19.65
N TRP A 93 -24.09 4.04 -18.69
CA TRP A 93 -22.66 4.21 -18.85
C TRP A 93 -21.94 2.90 -18.61
N THR A 94 -21.03 2.51 -19.47
CA THR A 94 -20.24 1.29 -19.33
C THR A 94 -18.76 1.60 -19.16
N VAL A 95 -18.08 0.79 -18.36
CA VAL A 95 -16.62 0.90 -18.20
C VAL A 95 -15.95 0.66 -19.53
N ALA A 96 -15.06 1.56 -19.93
CA ALA A 96 -14.32 1.56 -21.17
C ALA A 96 -12.81 1.37 -20.97
N GLU A 97 -12.08 1.23 -22.08
CA GLU A 97 -10.61 1.17 -22.07
C GLU A 97 -9.99 2.40 -21.40
N GLY A 98 -8.84 2.22 -20.75
CA GLY A 98 -8.17 3.24 -19.96
C GLY A 98 -8.60 3.26 -18.49
N SER A 99 -9.59 2.44 -18.12
CA SER A 99 -9.99 2.27 -16.72
C SER A 99 -8.94 1.48 -15.95
N GLN A 100 -8.65 1.91 -14.72
CA GLN A 100 -7.74 1.22 -13.81
C GLN A 100 -8.35 1.18 -12.41
N ALA A 101 -8.04 0.11 -11.67
CA ALA A 101 -8.35 -0.02 -10.26
C ALA A 101 -7.21 -0.74 -9.53
N GLY A 102 -7.11 -0.55 -8.22
CA GLY A 102 -6.08 -1.21 -7.46
C GLY A 102 -6.07 -0.84 -5.99
N TYR A 103 -4.96 -1.10 -5.36
CA TYR A 103 -4.75 -0.83 -3.94
C TYR A 103 -3.40 -0.15 -3.68
N ARG A 104 -3.35 0.52 -2.55
CA ARG A 104 -2.14 1.14 -1.99
C ARG A 104 -2.03 0.75 -0.53
N VAL A 105 -0.84 0.28 -0.11
CA VAL A 105 -0.59 -0.12 1.28
C VAL A 105 0.83 0.24 1.69
N ALA A 106 1.02 0.56 2.96
CA ALA A 106 2.34 0.74 3.55
C ALA A 106 2.95 -0.61 3.93
N GLU A 107 4.23 -0.79 3.62
CA GLU A 107 5.04 -1.94 3.95
C GLU A 107 6.32 -1.47 4.65
N VAL A 108 6.72 -2.13 5.72
CA VAL A 108 8.04 -1.96 6.33
C VAL A 108 8.95 -3.05 5.81
N LEU A 109 9.94 -2.69 5.02
CA LEU A 109 10.92 -3.61 4.45
C LEU A 109 12.30 -3.35 5.05
N ASN A 110 12.82 -4.32 5.82
CA ASN A 110 14.11 -4.18 6.54
C ASN A 110 14.19 -2.89 7.39
N GLY A 111 13.07 -2.50 8.03
CA GLY A 111 12.98 -1.30 8.86
C GLY A 111 12.90 0.03 8.08
N GLN A 112 12.55 -0.02 6.80
CA GLN A 112 12.31 1.15 5.96
C GLN A 112 10.88 1.13 5.44
N ASP A 113 10.20 2.29 5.47
CA ASP A 113 8.85 2.44 4.97
C ASP A 113 8.84 2.46 3.43
N VAL A 114 8.04 1.59 2.84
CA VAL A 114 7.84 1.45 1.39
C VAL A 114 6.35 1.49 1.09
N THR A 115 5.97 2.21 0.05
CA THR A 115 4.61 2.20 -0.48
C THR A 115 4.50 1.12 -1.57
N VAL A 116 3.57 0.20 -1.37
CA VAL A 116 3.21 -0.82 -2.36
C VAL A 116 1.94 -0.40 -3.07
N VAL A 117 1.95 -0.47 -4.40
CA VAL A 117 0.80 -0.20 -5.25
C VAL A 117 0.61 -1.39 -6.18
N GLY A 118 -0.61 -1.96 -6.16
CA GLY A 118 -1.04 -2.98 -7.11
C GLY A 118 -2.18 -2.43 -7.96
N ARG A 119 -2.12 -2.60 -9.28
CA ARG A 119 -3.13 -2.09 -10.23
C ARG A 119 -3.50 -3.12 -11.29
N THR A 120 -4.70 -2.96 -11.84
CA THR A 120 -5.17 -3.69 -13.00
C THR A 120 -5.98 -2.79 -13.92
N GLU A 121 -5.99 -3.10 -15.21
CA GLU A 121 -6.87 -2.52 -16.22
C GLU A 121 -8.08 -3.42 -16.52
N THR A 122 -8.14 -4.62 -15.94
CA THR A 122 -9.26 -5.53 -16.11
C THR A 122 -10.39 -5.15 -15.18
N VAL A 123 -11.10 -4.10 -15.57
CA VAL A 123 -12.26 -3.55 -14.87
C VAL A 123 -13.45 -3.55 -15.79
N THR A 124 -14.59 -4.01 -15.31
CA THR A 124 -15.85 -4.03 -16.06
C THR A 124 -17.00 -3.49 -15.20
N GLY A 125 -18.11 -3.15 -15.82
CA GLY A 125 -19.29 -2.71 -15.09
C GLY A 125 -20.07 -1.65 -15.79
N SER A 126 -21.11 -1.18 -15.12
CA SER A 126 -22.01 -0.14 -15.62
C SER A 126 -22.54 0.73 -14.50
N ALA A 127 -22.96 1.91 -14.89
CA ALA A 127 -23.69 2.87 -14.07
C ALA A 127 -24.90 3.40 -14.84
N GLU A 128 -26.01 3.66 -14.14
CA GLU A 128 -27.19 4.28 -14.73
C GLU A 128 -27.47 5.62 -14.06
N ILE A 129 -27.63 6.66 -14.88
CA ILE A 129 -28.02 7.98 -14.44
C ILE A 129 -29.43 8.26 -15.01
N SER A 130 -30.39 8.41 -14.11
CA SER A 130 -31.78 8.77 -14.43
C SER A 130 -32.00 10.25 -14.10
N GLY A 131 -32.15 11.11 -15.11
CA GLY A 131 -32.12 12.55 -14.95
C GLY A 131 -30.76 13.01 -14.40
N THR A 132 -30.70 13.42 -13.13
CA THR A 132 -29.48 13.80 -12.44
C THR A 132 -29.12 12.83 -11.28
N SER A 133 -29.79 11.69 -11.20
CA SER A 133 -29.60 10.72 -10.13
C SER A 133 -28.85 9.50 -10.63
N LEU A 134 -27.66 9.25 -10.08
CA LEU A 134 -26.97 7.97 -10.21
C LEU A 134 -27.81 6.93 -9.46
N SER A 135 -28.48 6.04 -10.17
CA SER A 135 -29.51 5.15 -9.63
C SER A 135 -29.05 3.72 -9.44
N GLU A 136 -28.20 3.22 -10.35
CA GLU A 136 -27.63 1.88 -10.30
C GLU A 136 -26.16 1.95 -10.68
N THR A 137 -25.32 1.16 -9.98
CA THR A 137 -23.90 1.03 -10.33
C THR A 137 -23.41 -0.34 -9.85
N ARG A 138 -22.74 -1.06 -10.74
CA ARG A 138 -22.00 -2.26 -10.41
C ARG A 138 -20.68 -2.26 -11.15
N ILE A 139 -19.57 -2.27 -10.39
CA ILE A 139 -18.20 -2.32 -10.92
C ILE A 139 -17.55 -3.61 -10.43
N VAL A 140 -16.87 -4.28 -11.34
CA VAL A 140 -16.19 -5.56 -11.11
C VAL A 140 -14.73 -5.43 -11.52
N VAL A 141 -13.83 -5.81 -10.64
CA VAL A 141 -12.38 -5.81 -10.84
C VAL A 141 -11.88 -7.24 -10.78
N ASP A 142 -11.13 -7.67 -11.80
CA ASP A 142 -10.45 -8.97 -11.80
C ASP A 142 -9.21 -8.93 -10.89
N LEU A 143 -9.29 -9.56 -9.74
CA LEU A 143 -8.22 -9.61 -8.75
C LEU A 143 -7.03 -10.45 -9.20
N ALA A 144 -7.24 -11.43 -10.09
CA ALA A 144 -6.16 -12.27 -10.60
C ALA A 144 -5.21 -11.50 -11.52
N SER A 145 -5.68 -10.39 -12.11
CA SER A 145 -4.93 -9.53 -13.02
C SER A 145 -4.22 -8.36 -12.32
N VAL A 146 -4.34 -8.23 -11.00
CA VAL A 146 -3.63 -7.18 -10.25
C VAL A 146 -2.13 -7.48 -10.23
N GLU A 147 -1.34 -6.47 -10.62
CA GLU A 147 0.11 -6.53 -10.67
C GLU A 147 0.74 -5.39 -9.88
N THR A 148 1.90 -5.69 -9.26
CA THR A 148 2.76 -4.74 -8.58
C THR A 148 4.12 -4.68 -9.28
N ASP A 149 5.09 -4.01 -8.70
CA ASP A 149 6.48 -3.97 -9.15
C ASP A 149 7.27 -5.26 -8.85
N ALA A 150 6.64 -6.30 -8.28
CA ALA A 150 7.30 -7.55 -7.86
C ALA A 150 6.42 -8.78 -8.06
N THR A 151 6.78 -9.63 -9.03
CA THR A 151 6.06 -10.88 -9.34
C THR A 151 5.85 -11.80 -8.13
N GLN A 152 6.79 -11.82 -7.17
CA GLN A 152 6.64 -12.62 -5.95
C GLN A 152 5.52 -12.09 -5.04
N ARG A 153 5.32 -10.77 -5.01
CA ARG A 153 4.22 -10.14 -4.30
C ARG A 153 2.90 -10.45 -4.98
N ASP A 154 2.87 -10.41 -6.31
CA ASP A 154 1.68 -10.73 -7.11
C ASP A 154 1.25 -12.19 -6.90
N GLU A 155 2.21 -13.12 -6.83
CA GLU A 155 1.96 -14.53 -6.50
C GLU A 155 1.39 -14.69 -5.09
N TYR A 156 1.98 -14.00 -4.10
CA TYR A 156 1.49 -13.99 -2.72
C TYR A 156 0.08 -13.42 -2.65
N PHE A 157 -0.17 -12.29 -3.32
CA PHE A 157 -1.49 -11.67 -3.38
C PHE A 157 -2.54 -12.65 -3.91
N ARG A 158 -2.26 -13.33 -5.03
CA ARG A 158 -3.20 -14.25 -5.67
C ARG A 158 -3.45 -15.55 -4.92
N THR A 159 -2.51 -16.01 -4.08
CA THR A 159 -2.57 -17.36 -3.52
C THR A 159 -2.65 -17.41 -2.00
N GLN A 160 -2.25 -16.33 -1.31
CA GLN A 160 -2.16 -16.30 0.14
C GLN A 160 -2.99 -15.15 0.75
N ALA A 161 -2.89 -13.94 0.22
CA ALA A 161 -3.67 -12.81 0.71
C ALA A 161 -5.13 -12.93 0.28
N ILE A 162 -5.34 -13.24 -1.02
CA ILE A 162 -6.66 -13.50 -1.60
C ILE A 162 -6.55 -14.80 -2.38
N ASP A 163 -7.45 -15.75 -2.13
CA ASP A 163 -7.56 -16.94 -2.99
C ASP A 163 -8.34 -16.57 -4.26
N THR A 164 -7.64 -16.02 -5.25
CA THR A 164 -8.26 -15.56 -6.50
C THR A 164 -8.80 -16.72 -7.35
N ALA A 165 -8.41 -17.96 -7.07
CA ALA A 165 -9.02 -19.13 -7.71
C ALA A 165 -10.46 -19.38 -7.20
N THR A 166 -10.74 -18.99 -5.95
CA THR A 166 -12.07 -19.12 -5.33
C THR A 166 -12.84 -17.78 -5.38
N HIS A 167 -12.14 -16.67 -5.21
CA HIS A 167 -12.70 -15.32 -5.17
C HIS A 167 -11.98 -14.42 -6.21
N PRO A 168 -12.27 -14.60 -7.51
CA PRO A 168 -11.54 -13.93 -8.58
C PRO A 168 -11.84 -12.43 -8.69
N GLU A 169 -12.92 -11.95 -8.08
CA GLU A 169 -13.45 -10.61 -8.32
C GLU A 169 -13.56 -9.80 -7.03
N ALA A 170 -13.31 -8.48 -7.15
CA ALA A 170 -13.85 -7.49 -6.22
C ALA A 170 -15.06 -6.83 -6.87
N VAL A 171 -16.14 -6.65 -6.11
CA VAL A 171 -17.41 -6.13 -6.64
C VAL A 171 -17.89 -4.97 -5.78
N PHE A 172 -18.04 -3.80 -6.40
CA PHE A 172 -18.76 -2.67 -5.81
C PHE A 172 -20.21 -2.63 -6.34
N THR A 173 -21.15 -2.40 -5.44
CA THR A 173 -22.57 -2.20 -5.78
C THR A 173 -23.13 -0.99 -5.03
N LEU A 174 -23.74 -0.06 -5.77
CA LEU A 174 -24.44 1.09 -5.20
C LEU A 174 -25.64 0.63 -4.36
N THR A 175 -25.80 1.21 -3.16
CA THR A 175 -26.91 0.86 -2.25
C THR A 175 -28.01 1.92 -2.15
N ALA A 176 -27.73 3.16 -2.55
CA ALA A 176 -28.73 4.22 -2.58
C ALA A 176 -28.41 5.23 -3.70
N PRO A 177 -29.42 5.82 -4.34
CA PRO A 177 -29.23 6.83 -5.36
C PRO A 177 -28.47 8.06 -4.86
N VAL A 178 -27.66 8.67 -5.76
CA VAL A 178 -26.82 9.84 -5.47
C VAL A 178 -27.10 10.94 -6.50
N ASP A 179 -27.28 12.17 -6.02
CA ASP A 179 -27.47 13.33 -6.89
C ASP A 179 -26.13 13.75 -7.53
N VAL A 180 -26.12 13.81 -8.85
CA VAL A 180 -24.99 14.22 -9.69
C VAL A 180 -25.34 15.42 -10.58
N ALA A 181 -26.34 16.26 -10.18
CA ALA A 181 -26.76 17.42 -10.94
C ALA A 181 -25.63 18.36 -11.35
N ALA A 182 -24.65 18.57 -10.47
CA ALA A 182 -23.49 19.39 -10.75
C ALA A 182 -22.70 18.90 -11.99
N LEU A 183 -22.68 17.59 -12.26
CA LEU A 183 -22.03 17.02 -13.45
C LEU A 183 -22.70 17.53 -14.74
N ALA A 184 -24.01 17.60 -14.77
CA ALA A 184 -24.78 18.14 -15.91
C ALA A 184 -24.59 19.67 -16.07
N GLU A 185 -24.49 20.39 -14.95
CA GLU A 185 -24.44 21.85 -14.94
C GLU A 185 -23.02 22.40 -15.24
N THR A 186 -21.99 21.79 -14.68
CA THR A 186 -20.61 22.30 -14.72
C THR A 186 -19.63 21.35 -15.40
N GLY A 187 -20.07 20.14 -15.76
CA GLY A 187 -19.20 19.08 -16.29
C GLY A 187 -18.38 18.34 -15.21
N THR A 188 -18.53 18.72 -13.94
CA THR A 188 -17.83 18.05 -12.82
C THR A 188 -18.75 17.89 -11.62
N ALA A 189 -18.55 16.82 -10.84
CA ALA A 189 -19.21 16.64 -9.56
C ALA A 189 -18.29 15.91 -8.59
N THR A 190 -18.29 16.31 -7.33
CA THR A 190 -17.70 15.52 -6.23
C THR A 190 -18.83 15.08 -5.32
N VAL A 191 -18.95 13.77 -5.15
CA VAL A 191 -20.05 13.15 -4.40
C VAL A 191 -19.54 12.02 -3.52
N THR A 192 -20.26 11.75 -2.43
CA THR A 192 -20.03 10.54 -1.62
C THR A 192 -21.05 9.47 -2.00
N VAL A 193 -20.57 8.34 -2.43
CA VAL A 193 -21.38 7.22 -2.95
C VAL A 193 -21.45 6.12 -1.89
N PRO A 194 -22.63 5.78 -1.36
CA PRO A 194 -22.82 4.65 -0.47
C PRO A 194 -22.93 3.36 -1.29
N GLY A 195 -22.28 2.31 -0.85
CA GLY A 195 -22.32 1.02 -1.53
C GLY A 195 -21.88 -0.12 -0.64
N THR A 196 -21.92 -1.31 -1.20
CA THR A 196 -21.26 -2.50 -0.67
C THR A 196 -20.05 -2.82 -1.51
N LEU A 197 -18.97 -3.25 -0.86
CA LEU A 197 -17.78 -3.77 -1.50
C LEU A 197 -17.57 -5.21 -1.04
N GLU A 198 -17.50 -6.12 -1.99
CA GLU A 198 -17.19 -7.53 -1.77
C GLU A 198 -15.76 -7.80 -2.24
N ILE A 199 -14.92 -8.35 -1.34
CA ILE A 199 -13.57 -8.81 -1.62
C ILE A 199 -13.38 -10.12 -0.86
N ASN A 200 -12.74 -11.11 -1.45
CA ASN A 200 -12.41 -12.39 -0.80
C ASN A 200 -13.63 -13.08 -0.15
N GLY A 201 -14.83 -12.92 -0.75
CA GLY A 201 -16.09 -13.44 -0.25
C GLY A 201 -16.66 -12.74 1.00
N GLN A 202 -16.04 -11.64 1.44
CA GLN A 202 -16.54 -10.77 2.51
C GLN A 202 -17.13 -9.50 1.93
N THR A 203 -18.31 -9.09 2.42
CA THR A 203 -19.01 -7.89 1.97
C THR A 203 -19.06 -6.88 3.11
N GLN A 204 -18.64 -5.64 2.84
CA GLN A 204 -18.69 -4.54 3.80
C GLN A 204 -19.43 -3.34 3.20
N ASP A 205 -20.11 -2.57 4.05
CA ASP A 205 -20.68 -1.28 3.66
C ASP A 205 -19.55 -0.25 3.55
N VAL A 206 -19.50 0.46 2.41
CA VAL A 206 -18.49 1.47 2.15
C VAL A 206 -19.13 2.81 1.76
N ARG A 207 -18.38 3.89 1.97
CA ARG A 207 -18.67 5.23 1.47
C ARG A 207 -17.46 5.74 0.75
N ILE A 208 -17.59 5.97 -0.55
CA ILE A 208 -16.46 6.35 -1.40
C ILE A 208 -16.69 7.78 -1.88
N GLU A 209 -15.72 8.66 -1.66
CA GLU A 209 -15.72 9.97 -2.28
C GLU A 209 -15.26 9.83 -3.73
N LEU A 210 -16.09 10.31 -4.66
CA LEU A 210 -15.82 10.27 -6.09
C LEU A 210 -15.75 11.70 -6.65
N THR A 211 -14.82 11.92 -7.56
CA THR A 211 -14.85 13.05 -8.48
C THR A 211 -15.17 12.53 -9.87
N LEU A 212 -16.24 13.07 -10.46
CA LEU A 212 -16.67 12.79 -11.82
C LEU A 212 -16.35 14.01 -12.69
N ALA A 213 -15.83 13.77 -13.88
CA ALA A 213 -15.59 14.81 -14.87
C ALA A 213 -16.05 14.32 -16.24
N ARG A 214 -16.82 15.14 -16.95
CA ARG A 214 -17.26 14.89 -18.31
C ARG A 214 -16.24 15.48 -19.29
N SER A 215 -15.73 14.66 -20.18
CA SER A 215 -14.79 15.07 -21.22
C SER A 215 -15.51 15.63 -22.45
N GLU A 216 -14.81 16.36 -23.30
CA GLU A 216 -15.35 16.95 -24.53
C GLU A 216 -15.85 15.90 -25.55
N ASP A 217 -15.24 14.69 -25.53
CA ASP A 217 -15.65 13.55 -26.36
C ASP A 217 -16.94 12.88 -25.86
N GLY A 218 -17.47 13.34 -24.73
CA GLY A 218 -18.68 12.83 -24.09
C GLY A 218 -18.45 11.69 -23.11
N SER A 219 -17.24 11.21 -22.90
CA SER A 219 -16.91 10.22 -21.86
C SER A 219 -16.99 10.84 -20.46
N LEU A 220 -17.12 9.99 -19.44
CA LEU A 220 -16.98 10.38 -18.02
C LEU A 220 -15.71 9.75 -17.43
N THR A 221 -14.89 10.56 -16.80
CA THR A 221 -13.81 10.08 -15.93
C THR A 221 -14.31 10.11 -14.50
N VAL A 222 -14.13 8.99 -13.78
CA VAL A 222 -14.53 8.82 -12.38
C VAL A 222 -13.33 8.41 -11.57
N VAL A 223 -12.87 9.27 -10.68
CA VAL A 223 -11.73 9.02 -9.81
C VAL A 223 -12.19 8.94 -8.38
N GLY A 224 -11.69 7.96 -7.65
CA GLY A 224 -12.03 7.80 -6.25
C GLY A 224 -11.04 6.93 -5.49
N ALA A 225 -11.11 7.05 -4.17
CA ALA A 225 -10.38 6.21 -3.25
C ALA A 225 -11.18 5.98 -1.98
N ALA A 226 -10.93 4.86 -1.31
CA ALA A 226 -11.52 4.54 -0.02
C ALA A 226 -10.48 3.88 0.88
N ASP A 227 -10.42 4.34 2.14
CA ASP A 227 -9.62 3.70 3.16
C ASP A 227 -10.17 2.32 3.50
N MET A 228 -9.27 1.37 3.72
CA MET A 228 -9.58 -0.04 3.93
C MET A 228 -8.86 -0.58 5.14
N THR A 229 -9.51 -1.51 5.84
CA THR A 229 -8.89 -2.44 6.79
C THR A 229 -8.92 -3.83 6.16
N TRP A 230 -7.76 -4.38 5.84
CA TRP A 230 -7.69 -5.64 5.07
C TRP A 230 -8.29 -6.82 5.82
N SER A 231 -8.12 -6.87 7.14
CA SER A 231 -8.69 -7.90 8.01
C SER A 231 -10.23 -7.92 7.99
N ASP A 232 -10.91 -6.82 7.68
CA ASP A 232 -12.38 -6.77 7.51
C ASP A 232 -12.85 -7.61 6.31
N TYR A 233 -11.93 -7.87 5.38
CA TYR A 233 -12.16 -8.72 4.20
C TYR A 233 -11.50 -10.10 4.31
N GLY A 234 -11.05 -10.48 5.52
CA GLY A 234 -10.39 -11.77 5.73
C GLY A 234 -9.01 -11.87 5.08
N VAL A 235 -8.41 -10.73 4.71
CA VAL A 235 -7.06 -10.66 4.17
C VAL A 235 -6.09 -10.46 5.32
N GLU A 236 -5.17 -11.42 5.52
CA GLU A 236 -4.15 -11.32 6.54
C GLU A 236 -2.90 -10.64 5.97
N ALA A 237 -2.56 -9.48 6.53
CA ALA A 237 -1.33 -8.77 6.18
C ALA A 237 -0.11 -9.57 6.63
N PRO A 238 0.88 -9.84 5.76
CA PRO A 238 2.05 -10.63 6.13
C PRO A 238 2.95 -9.89 7.12
N ASP A 239 3.41 -10.62 8.15
CA ASP A 239 4.50 -10.20 9.04
C ASP A 239 5.55 -11.31 9.09
N LEU A 240 6.65 -11.11 8.37
CA LEU A 240 7.76 -12.06 8.26
C LEU A 240 9.00 -11.58 9.03
N GLY A 241 8.87 -10.53 9.86
CA GLY A 241 9.93 -9.93 10.66
C GLY A 241 10.86 -9.00 9.86
N PHE A 242 11.19 -9.31 8.61
CA PHE A 242 11.93 -8.42 7.70
C PHE A 242 10.99 -7.69 6.72
N VAL A 243 9.77 -8.16 6.57
CA VAL A 243 8.67 -7.54 5.84
C VAL A 243 7.45 -7.55 6.75
N SER A 244 6.83 -6.38 6.94
CA SER A 244 5.56 -6.23 7.64
C SER A 244 4.68 -5.29 6.82
N VAL A 245 3.48 -5.74 6.47
CA VAL A 245 2.49 -4.95 5.72
C VAL A 245 1.45 -4.44 6.71
N GLU A 246 1.06 -3.17 6.57
CA GLU A 246 0.03 -2.56 7.39
C GLU A 246 -1.35 -3.18 7.09
N ASP A 247 -2.17 -3.40 8.14
CA ASP A 247 -3.56 -3.84 7.98
C ASP A 247 -4.45 -2.73 7.40
N ALA A 248 -4.04 -1.47 7.53
CA ALA A 248 -4.69 -0.33 6.92
C ALA A 248 -4.09 -0.03 5.54
N GLY A 249 -4.95 0.28 4.58
CA GLY A 249 -4.57 0.66 3.23
C GLY A 249 -5.68 1.40 2.53
N GLN A 250 -5.58 1.50 1.23
CA GLN A 250 -6.55 2.21 0.41
C GLN A 250 -6.81 1.43 -0.88
N ILE A 251 -8.07 1.34 -1.31
CA ILE A 251 -8.39 1.06 -2.70
C ILE A 251 -8.42 2.38 -3.46
N GLU A 252 -7.99 2.37 -4.70
CA GLU A 252 -8.00 3.54 -5.58
C GLU A 252 -8.40 3.14 -6.99
N PHE A 253 -9.05 4.03 -7.71
CA PHE A 253 -9.45 3.77 -9.08
C PHE A 253 -9.59 5.05 -9.90
N SER A 254 -9.40 4.88 -11.21
CA SER A 254 -9.72 5.83 -12.25
C SER A 254 -10.48 5.09 -13.34
N LEU A 255 -11.75 5.40 -13.53
CA LEU A 255 -12.59 4.74 -14.51
C LEU A 255 -12.94 5.71 -15.64
N VAL A 256 -12.88 5.22 -16.86
CA VAL A 256 -13.41 5.87 -18.04
C VAL A 256 -14.76 5.20 -18.37
N LEU A 257 -15.82 5.98 -18.42
CA LEU A 257 -17.15 5.47 -18.75
C LEU A 257 -17.58 6.06 -20.09
N ALA A 258 -18.12 5.22 -20.96
CA ALA A 258 -18.72 5.60 -22.23
C ALA A 258 -20.22 5.27 -22.23
N THR A 259 -20.99 6.02 -22.98
CA THR A 259 -22.42 5.71 -23.20
C THR A 259 -22.57 4.37 -23.91
N ALA A 260 -23.48 3.52 -23.41
CA ALA A 260 -23.77 2.19 -23.96
C ALA A 260 -24.46 2.27 -25.34
#